data_e067d0baa297a9037eebd1293f6fc3bf
#
_entry.id   e067d0baa297a9037eebd1293f6fc3bf
#
_cell.length_a   1.000
_cell.length_b   1.000
_cell.length_c   1.000
_cell.angle_alpha   90.00
_cell.angle_beta   90.00
_cell.angle_gamma   90.00
#
_symmetry.space_group_name_H-M   'P 1'
#
loop_
_entity.id
_entity.type
_entity.pdbx_description
1 polymer ?
#
loop_
_entity_poly.entity_id
_entity_poly.type
_entity_poly.pdbx_seq_one_letter_code
_entity_poly.pdbx_strand_id
1 'polypeptide(L)'
;MKRIILEMGMGNDLYGEDYTKAACRAVEDAIRHSSLILFRSLGFDHADMQVRVTIAVQHPDQVDTTTVAQKLPRGKAEVHAVKGGLNVVDADNNTCSVIATAAVEAFLNIDPDDWMISQKSNPSDK
;
A
#
# COMPACT_ATOMS: atom_id res chain seq x y z
N MET A 1 5.96 4.37 -17.02
CA MET A 1 5.53 3.27 -16.15
C MET A 1 4.04 3.31 -15.93
N LYS A 2 3.44 2.16 -15.86
CA LYS A 2 1.99 2.08 -15.64
C LYS A 2 1.69 1.49 -14.28
N ARG A 3 0.69 2.06 -13.62
CA ARG A 3 0.18 1.49 -12.37
C ARG A 3 -0.63 0.25 -12.71
N ILE A 4 -0.25 -0.86 -12.11
CA ILE A 4 -0.90 -2.15 -12.34
C ILE A 4 -1.62 -2.66 -11.12
N ILE A 5 -1.27 -2.16 -9.94
CA ILE A 5 -1.93 -2.53 -8.69
C ILE A 5 -2.17 -1.26 -7.88
N LEU A 6 -3.35 -1.18 -7.32
CA LEU A 6 -3.69 -0.23 -6.27
C LEU A 6 -4.44 -1.01 -5.19
N GLU A 7 -3.85 -1.05 -4.01
CA GLU A 7 -4.49 -1.64 -2.84
C GLU A 7 -4.54 -0.63 -1.72
N MET A 8 -5.57 -0.71 -0.93
CA MET A 8 -5.74 0.18 0.21
C MET A 8 -5.91 -0.63 1.48
N GLY A 9 -5.44 -0.07 2.57
CA GLY A 9 -5.53 -0.72 3.85
C GLY A 9 -5.63 0.29 4.98
N MET A 10 -6.00 -0.20 6.14
CA MET A 10 -6.14 0.58 7.35
C MET A 10 -5.47 -0.15 8.49
N GLY A 11 -4.82 0.61 9.35
CA GLY A 11 -4.19 0.06 10.55
C GLY A 11 -4.36 1.03 11.70
N ASN A 12 -4.23 0.52 12.91
CA ASN A 12 -4.37 1.36 14.08
C ASN A 12 -3.37 0.98 15.15
N ASP A 13 -3.17 1.91 16.07
CA ASP A 13 -2.50 1.67 17.34
C ASP A 13 -3.37 2.27 18.43
N LEU A 14 -3.93 1.41 19.27
CA LEU A 14 -4.99 1.80 20.19
C LEU A 14 -4.48 2.51 21.45
N TYR A 15 -3.27 2.19 21.88
CA TYR A 15 -2.81 2.66 23.20
C TYR A 15 -1.46 3.38 23.15
N GLY A 16 -0.63 3.06 22.20
CA GLY A 16 0.73 3.57 22.16
C GLY A 16 0.91 4.88 21.43
N GLU A 17 -0.11 5.33 20.71
CA GLU A 17 -0.05 6.53 19.87
C GLU A 17 1.14 6.50 18.91
N ASP A 18 1.48 5.31 18.41
CA ASP A 18 2.61 5.09 17.54
C ASP A 18 2.16 5.13 16.08
N TYR A 19 2.45 6.26 15.44
CA TYR A 19 2.04 6.48 14.04
C TYR A 19 2.75 5.55 13.08
N THR A 20 4.00 5.22 13.33
CA THR A 20 4.74 4.27 12.50
C THR A 20 4.13 2.88 12.59
N LYS A 21 3.77 2.45 13.80
CA LYS A 21 3.14 1.15 14.00
C LYS A 21 1.79 1.07 13.28
N ALA A 22 0.98 2.12 13.41
CA ALA A 22 -0.31 2.20 12.72
C ALA A 22 -0.10 2.17 11.20
N ALA A 23 0.88 2.89 10.70
CA ALA A 23 1.21 2.91 9.28
C ALA A 23 1.65 1.53 8.78
N CYS A 24 2.49 0.85 9.54
CA CYS A 24 2.93 -0.50 9.17
C CYS A 24 1.76 -1.48 9.10
N ARG A 25 0.83 -1.37 10.05
CA ARG A 25 -0.37 -2.20 10.04
C ARG A 25 -1.26 -1.90 8.85
N ALA A 26 -1.35 -0.63 8.45
CA ALA A 26 -2.13 -0.24 7.28
C ALA A 26 -1.53 -0.82 6.00
N VAL A 27 -0.22 -0.79 5.87
CA VAL A 27 0.49 -1.38 4.72
C VAL A 27 0.29 -2.90 4.69
N GLU A 28 0.43 -3.55 5.83
CA GLU A 28 0.23 -5.01 5.92
C GLU A 28 -1.20 -5.39 5.55
N ASP A 29 -2.17 -4.59 5.95
CA ASP A 29 -3.57 -4.82 5.56
C ASP A 29 -3.74 -4.68 4.04
N ALA A 30 -3.18 -3.64 3.46
CA ALA A 30 -3.25 -3.44 2.01
C ALA A 30 -2.61 -4.61 1.25
N ILE A 31 -1.46 -5.08 1.71
CA ILE A 31 -0.73 -6.16 1.05
C ILE A 31 -1.51 -7.47 1.09
N ARG A 32 -2.25 -7.73 2.16
CA ARG A 32 -3.04 -8.95 2.27
C ARG A 32 -4.09 -9.09 1.16
N HIS A 33 -4.52 -7.97 0.60
CA HIS A 33 -5.49 -7.98 -0.50
C HIS A 33 -4.84 -7.93 -1.87
N SER A 34 -3.52 -7.93 -1.90
CA SER A 34 -2.75 -7.70 -3.12
C SER A 34 -2.74 -8.96 -4.00
N SER A 35 -2.89 -8.72 -5.29
CA SER A 35 -2.81 -9.78 -6.30
C SER A 35 -1.38 -9.99 -6.76
N LEU A 36 -0.46 -10.16 -5.82
CA LEU A 36 0.95 -10.38 -6.16
C LEU A 36 1.17 -11.63 -7.01
N ILE A 37 0.21 -12.54 -6.98
CA ILE A 37 0.23 -13.70 -7.84
C ILE A 37 0.26 -13.32 -9.32
N LEU A 38 -0.25 -12.15 -9.64
CA LEU A 38 -0.24 -11.64 -11.00
C LEU A 38 1.19 -11.52 -11.54
N PHE A 39 2.11 -11.06 -10.72
CA PHE A 39 3.50 -10.92 -11.13
C PHE A 39 4.12 -12.27 -11.48
N ARG A 40 3.81 -13.27 -10.72
CA ARG A 40 4.30 -14.62 -10.97
C ARG A 40 3.75 -15.15 -12.28
N SER A 41 2.47 -14.92 -12.52
CA SER A 41 1.80 -15.38 -13.73
C SER A 41 2.31 -14.68 -14.97
N LEU A 42 2.75 -13.45 -14.83
CA LEU A 42 3.23 -12.65 -15.96
C LEU A 42 4.73 -12.77 -16.17
N GLY A 43 5.44 -13.47 -15.30
CA GLY A 43 6.86 -13.67 -15.44
C GLY A 43 7.72 -12.46 -15.15
N PHE A 44 7.16 -11.45 -14.48
CA PHE A 44 7.95 -10.27 -14.14
C PHE A 44 8.84 -10.52 -12.95
N ASP A 45 10.03 -9.94 -13.00
CA ASP A 45 10.92 -9.89 -11.86
C ASP A 45 10.42 -8.80 -10.90
N HIS A 46 10.37 -9.13 -9.62
CA HIS A 46 9.99 -8.17 -8.60
C HIS A 46 10.93 -6.96 -8.53
N ALA A 47 12.18 -7.14 -8.97
CA ALA A 47 13.14 -6.05 -9.01
C ALA A 47 12.76 -4.96 -10.00
N ASP A 48 11.94 -5.28 -11.00
CA ASP A 48 11.50 -4.32 -12.00
C ASP A 48 10.28 -3.53 -11.54
N MET A 49 9.72 -3.89 -10.41
CA MET A 49 8.54 -3.24 -9.88
C MET A 49 8.91 -2.05 -9.02
N GLN A 50 8.25 -0.93 -9.24
CA GLN A 50 8.34 0.21 -8.36
C GLN A 50 7.07 0.33 -7.54
N VAL A 51 7.23 0.56 -6.25
CA VAL A 51 6.11 0.64 -5.33
C VAL A 51 6.07 2.03 -4.71
N ARG A 52 4.90 2.63 -4.74
CA ARG A 52 4.65 3.89 -4.05
C ARG A 52 3.64 3.65 -2.95
N VAL A 53 4.00 4.07 -1.75
CA VAL A 53 3.10 3.96 -0.60
C VAL A 53 2.79 5.36 -0.11
N THR A 54 1.52 5.66 0.02
CA THR A 54 1.06 6.90 0.65
C THR A 54 0.39 6.54 1.96
N ILE A 55 0.93 7.07 3.05
CA ILE A 55 0.40 6.88 4.39
C ILE A 55 -0.30 8.17 4.81
N ALA A 56 -1.52 8.05 5.29
CA ALA A 56 -2.26 9.19 5.82
C ALA A 56 -2.48 9.01 7.31
N VAL A 57 -1.96 9.94 8.09
CA VAL A 57 -2.10 9.99 9.56
C VAL A 57 -2.24 11.44 9.98
N GLN A 58 -2.70 11.68 11.21
CA GLN A 58 -2.89 13.04 11.70
C GLN A 58 -1.56 13.78 11.92
N HIS A 59 -0.48 13.06 12.22
CA HIS A 59 0.84 13.64 12.40
C HIS A 59 1.86 12.93 11.49
N PRO A 60 1.88 13.28 10.20
CA PRO A 60 2.74 12.56 9.23
C PRO A 60 4.22 12.68 9.52
N ASP A 61 4.66 13.74 10.18
CA ASP A 61 6.06 13.94 10.57
C ASP A 61 6.54 12.91 11.60
N GLN A 62 5.62 12.22 12.24
CA GLN A 62 5.96 11.19 13.23
C GLN A 62 6.05 9.78 12.64
N VAL A 63 5.87 9.63 11.35
CA VAL A 63 6.00 8.33 10.68
C VAL A 63 7.44 8.14 10.22
N ASP A 64 8.05 7.04 10.65
CA ASP A 64 9.34 6.61 10.14
C ASP A 64 9.11 5.87 8.82
N THR A 65 9.28 6.59 7.73
CA THR A 65 8.99 6.05 6.39
C THR A 65 9.95 4.92 6.01
N THR A 66 11.17 4.94 6.54
CA THR A 66 12.13 3.86 6.30
C THR A 66 11.65 2.55 6.91
N THR A 67 11.15 2.61 8.14
CA THR A 67 10.57 1.44 8.80
C THR A 67 9.37 0.90 8.04
N VAL A 68 8.51 1.78 7.55
CA VAL A 68 7.34 1.38 6.77
C VAL A 68 7.77 0.70 5.47
N ALA A 69 8.78 1.23 4.80
CA ALA A 69 9.27 0.66 3.55
C ALA A 69 9.76 -0.78 3.74
N GLN A 70 10.30 -1.09 4.90
CA GLN A 70 10.80 -2.44 5.20
C GLN A 70 9.69 -3.48 5.31
N LYS A 71 8.46 -3.05 5.45
CA LYS A 71 7.31 -3.97 5.51
C LYS A 71 6.87 -4.47 4.14
N LEU A 72 7.39 -3.87 3.09
CA LEU A 72 7.04 -4.27 1.74
C LEU A 72 7.90 -5.45 1.33
N PRO A 73 7.28 -6.51 0.81
CA PRO A 73 8.02 -7.73 0.55
C PRO A 73 8.92 -7.64 -0.68
N ARG A 74 8.64 -6.72 -1.59
CA ARG A 74 9.30 -6.72 -2.91
C ARG A 74 9.28 -5.34 -3.54
N GLY A 75 10.20 -5.14 -4.49
CA GLY A 75 10.30 -3.94 -5.29
C GLY A 75 11.02 -2.82 -4.57
N LYS A 76 11.15 -1.71 -5.27
CA LYS A 76 11.71 -0.49 -4.70
C LYS A 76 10.56 0.33 -4.16
N ALA A 77 10.60 0.58 -2.88
CA ALA A 77 9.51 1.26 -2.21
C ALA A 77 9.85 2.72 -1.94
N GLU A 78 8.91 3.57 -2.30
CA GLU A 78 8.96 4.99 -1.97
C GLU A 78 7.76 5.27 -1.07
N VAL A 79 8.00 5.74 0.14
CA VAL A 79 6.96 5.94 1.14
C VAL A 79 6.83 7.42 1.46
N HIS A 80 5.62 7.93 1.37
CA HIS A 80 5.28 9.30 1.71
C HIS A 80 4.20 9.33 2.77
N ALA A 81 4.37 10.19 3.76
CA ALA A 81 3.36 10.39 4.78
C ALA A 81 2.69 11.74 4.57
N VAL A 82 1.37 11.74 4.60
CA VAL A 82 0.55 12.94 4.43
C VAL A 82 -0.46 13.01 5.56
N LYS A 83 -1.06 14.18 5.74
CA LYS A 83 -2.06 14.35 6.78
C LYS A 83 -3.37 13.68 6.37
N GLY A 84 -3.92 12.90 7.26
CA GLY A 84 -5.18 12.19 7.08
C GLY A 84 -5.37 11.19 8.19
N GLY A 85 -6.07 10.10 7.90
CA GLY A 85 -6.40 9.15 8.94
C GLY A 85 -7.31 9.76 9.99
N LEU A 86 -7.26 9.19 11.18
CA LEU A 86 -8.15 9.64 12.25
C LEU A 86 -7.53 9.35 13.61
N ASN A 87 -7.60 10.33 14.49
CA ASN A 87 -7.29 10.12 15.90
C ASN A 87 -8.60 10.13 16.69
N VAL A 88 -8.76 9.14 17.55
CA VAL A 88 -9.93 9.04 18.41
C VAL A 88 -9.46 9.13 19.85
N VAL A 89 -9.86 10.19 20.53
CA VAL A 89 -9.46 10.46 21.90
C VAL A 89 -10.36 9.66 22.85
N ASP A 90 -9.73 8.96 23.79
CA ASP A 90 -10.42 8.35 24.92
C ASP A 90 -10.12 9.21 26.14
N ALA A 91 -11.04 10.10 26.45
CA ALA A 91 -10.86 11.06 27.55
C ALA A 91 -10.78 10.40 28.92
N ASP A 92 -11.50 9.29 29.10
CA ASP A 92 -11.55 8.61 30.39
C ASP A 92 -10.21 7.97 30.75
N ASN A 93 -9.51 7.47 29.76
CA ASN A 93 -8.20 6.79 29.96
C ASN A 93 -7.03 7.67 29.54
N ASN A 94 -7.32 8.90 29.10
CA ASN A 94 -6.30 9.85 28.66
C ASN A 94 -5.39 9.24 27.59
N THR A 95 -6.00 8.55 26.64
CA THR A 95 -5.29 7.92 25.52
C THR A 95 -5.89 8.36 24.19
N CYS A 96 -5.19 8.08 23.13
CA CYS A 96 -5.65 8.38 21.78
C CYS A 96 -5.38 7.17 20.90
N SER A 97 -6.44 6.71 20.24
CA SER A 97 -6.29 5.67 19.22
C SER A 97 -5.93 6.32 17.90
N VAL A 98 -4.86 5.86 17.29
CA VAL A 98 -4.35 6.38 16.02
C VAL A 98 -4.77 5.43 14.91
N ILE A 99 -5.41 6.00 13.90
CA ILE A 99 -5.82 5.23 12.71
C ILE A 99 -5.07 5.79 11.50
N ALA A 100 -4.35 4.91 10.81
CA ALA A 100 -3.66 5.21 9.59
C ALA A 100 -4.37 4.55 8.41
N THR A 101 -4.33 5.22 7.26
CA THR A 101 -4.73 4.61 6.01
C THR A 101 -3.52 4.55 5.09
N ALA A 102 -3.49 3.55 4.22
CA ALA A 102 -2.41 3.37 3.27
C ALA A 102 -2.96 3.08 1.89
N ALA A 103 -2.33 3.69 0.89
CA ALA A 103 -2.51 3.33 -0.50
C ALA A 103 -1.18 2.76 -1.00
N VAL A 104 -1.22 1.54 -1.50
CA VAL A 104 -0.04 0.87 -2.06
C VAL A 104 -0.25 0.74 -3.56
N GLU A 105 0.63 1.39 -4.31
CA GLU A 105 0.58 1.40 -5.77
C GLU A 105 1.82 0.69 -6.30
N ALA A 106 1.62 -0.19 -7.26
CA ALA A 106 2.73 -0.86 -7.94
C ALA A 106 2.75 -0.49 -9.41
N PHE A 107 3.92 -0.18 -9.90
CA PHE A 107 4.15 0.28 -11.26
C PHE A 107 5.13 -0.65 -11.96
N LEU A 108 4.85 -0.91 -13.22
CA LEU A 108 5.76 -1.66 -14.10
C LEU A 108 5.88 -0.94 -15.43
N ASN A 109 7.03 -1.15 -16.06
CA ASN A 109 7.24 -0.72 -17.43
C ASN A 109 6.66 -1.81 -18.33
N ILE A 110 5.51 -1.53 -18.91
CA ILE A 110 4.83 -2.48 -19.76
C ILE A 110 4.86 -1.97 -21.19
N ASP A 111 5.37 -2.77 -22.10
CA ASP A 111 5.27 -2.49 -23.50
C ASP A 111 3.89 -3.00 -23.98
N PRO A 112 3.04 -2.11 -24.47
CA PRO A 112 1.72 -2.54 -24.95
C PRO A 112 1.75 -3.61 -26.02
N ASP A 113 2.83 -3.68 -26.78
CA ASP A 113 2.97 -4.67 -27.85
C ASP A 113 3.18 -6.08 -27.29
N ASP A 114 3.64 -6.20 -26.06
CA ASP A 114 3.84 -7.49 -25.41
C ASP A 114 2.54 -8.06 -24.84
N TRP A 115 1.44 -7.31 -24.91
CA TRP A 115 0.19 -7.65 -24.25
C TRP A 115 -0.93 -7.76 -25.26
N MET A 116 -1.09 -8.95 -25.77
CA MET A 116 -2.26 -9.29 -26.59
C MET A 116 -3.36 -9.70 -25.64
N ILE A 117 -4.08 -8.72 -25.15
CA ILE A 117 -5.04 -8.98 -24.12
C ILE A 117 -6.24 -9.73 -24.68
N SER A 118 -6.72 -10.60 -23.84
CA SER A 118 -7.85 -11.46 -24.10
C SER A 118 -9.18 -10.72 -24.30
N GLN A 119 -9.20 -9.42 -24.32
CA GLN A 119 -10.40 -8.68 -24.65
C GLN A 119 -10.98 -9.10 -25.98
N LYS A 120 -10.20 -9.72 -26.79
CA LYS A 120 -10.63 -10.24 -28.08
C LYS A 120 -11.43 -11.49 -27.95
N SER A 121 -11.26 -12.15 -26.96
CA SER A 121 -12.06 -13.30 -26.73
C SER A 121 -13.41 -12.88 -26.22
N ASN A 122 -13.69 -12.27 -26.29
CA ASN A 122 -14.73 -12.25 -26.01
C ASN A 122 -15.71 -12.49 -26.12
N PRO A 123 -15.94 -12.66 -25.97
CA PRO A 123 -16.76 -13.04 -26.13
C PRO A 123 -17.65 -13.12 -26.16
N SER A 124 -17.56 -12.90 -26.27
CA SER A 124 -18.15 -13.00 -26.58
C SER A 124 -18.44 -13.24 -26.81
N ASP A 125 -17.77 -13.13 -26.81
CA ASP A 125 -17.65 -13.44 -27.19
C ASP A 125 -18.21 -14.12 -27.01
N LYS A 126 -18.33 -14.05 -26.74
CA LYS A 126 -18.61 -14.66 -26.71
C LYS A 126 -19.12 -14.96 -26.56
#